data_6a4cd2f701a3b717d46aa73185724346
#
_entry.id   6a4cd2f701a3b717d46aa73185724346
#
_cell.length_a   1.000
_cell.length_b   1.000
_cell.length_c   1.000
_cell.angle_alpha   90.00
_cell.angle_beta   90.00
_cell.angle_gamma   90.00
#
_symmetry.space_group_name_H-M   'P 1'
#
loop_
_entity.id
_entity.type
_entity.pdbx_description
1 polymer ?
#
loop_
_entity_poly.entity_id
_entity_poly.type
_entity_poly.pdbx_seq_one_letter_code
_entity_poly.pdbx_strand_id
1 'polypeptide(L)'
;MKLDERGKQCPKPVIDTKKALESCNPGETVEVLVDNEIAVQNLSKMAASKGLSAVSKKISDNEFSVKIPVGQGVTPDSDAPDDSEEPAACLPDSRKKGMAVVLSSNLMGHGDPELGKALMKGFVYALTQQDVLPETILLYNSGAYLSCEGSDNLEDLKSMESQGVEILTCGTCLNFYGLSEKLQVGSVTNMYEIVERMTAAKLLVRP
;
A
#
# COMPACT_ATOMS: atom_id res chain seq x y z
N MET A 1 19.70 -1.23 -13.40
CA MET A 1 19.70 -2.41 -12.51
C MET A 1 18.50 -3.30 -12.87
N LYS A 2 18.62 -4.65 -12.77
CA LYS A 2 17.51 -5.57 -13.11
C LYS A 2 17.17 -6.45 -11.92
N LEU A 3 15.88 -6.57 -11.58
CA LEU A 3 15.34 -7.40 -10.51
C LEU A 3 14.38 -8.43 -11.09
N ASP A 4 14.43 -9.67 -10.59
CA ASP A 4 13.46 -10.71 -10.90
C ASP A 4 12.59 -10.95 -9.65
N GLU A 5 11.36 -10.49 -9.73
CA GLU A 5 10.37 -10.54 -8.66
C GLU A 5 9.21 -11.50 -8.96
N ARG A 6 9.36 -12.31 -10.02
CA ARG A 6 8.37 -13.33 -10.39
C ARG A 6 8.25 -14.39 -9.31
N GLY A 7 7.03 -14.84 -9.01
CA GLY A 7 6.73 -15.81 -7.95
C GLY A 7 6.80 -15.25 -6.54
N LYS A 8 7.13 -13.97 -6.36
CA LYS A 8 7.16 -13.35 -5.03
C LYS A 8 5.81 -12.69 -4.73
N GLN A 9 5.29 -12.94 -3.53
CA GLN A 9 4.03 -12.35 -3.08
C GLN A 9 4.24 -10.91 -2.58
N CYS A 10 3.20 -10.06 -2.79
CA CYS A 10 3.14 -8.73 -2.21
C CYS A 10 3.26 -8.81 -0.66
N PRO A 11 4.05 -7.91 -0.01
CA PRO A 11 4.60 -6.66 -0.56
C PRO A 11 6.06 -6.77 -1.08
N LYS A 12 6.61 -7.97 -1.21
CA LYS A 12 8.06 -8.19 -1.46
C LYS A 12 8.56 -7.50 -2.74
N PRO A 13 7.91 -7.59 -3.91
CA PRO A 13 8.35 -6.89 -5.12
C PRO A 13 8.47 -5.38 -4.92
N VAL A 14 7.54 -4.78 -4.18
CA VAL A 14 7.55 -3.33 -3.89
C VAL A 14 8.72 -2.95 -2.99
N ILE A 15 8.97 -3.75 -1.93
CA ILE A 15 10.06 -3.50 -0.97
C ILE A 15 11.43 -3.64 -1.66
N ASP A 16 11.62 -4.71 -2.43
CA ASP A 16 12.89 -4.98 -3.10
C ASP A 16 13.16 -3.92 -4.17
N THR A 17 12.14 -3.49 -4.92
CA THR A 17 12.25 -2.39 -5.88
C THR A 17 12.56 -1.06 -5.19
N LYS A 18 11.91 -0.77 -4.06
CA LYS A 18 12.19 0.44 -3.27
C LYS A 18 13.66 0.49 -2.86
N LYS A 19 14.20 -0.61 -2.34
CA LYS A 19 15.62 -0.72 -1.95
C LYS A 19 16.56 -0.53 -3.14
N ALA A 20 16.20 -1.12 -4.29
CA ALA A 20 16.98 -0.97 -5.52
C ALA A 20 17.02 0.49 -5.99
N LEU A 21 15.88 1.18 -5.98
CA LEU A 21 15.80 2.60 -6.33
C LEU A 21 16.65 3.49 -5.39
N GLU A 22 16.70 3.15 -4.10
CA GLU A 22 17.50 3.86 -3.10
C GLU A 22 19.02 3.63 -3.27
N SER A 23 19.42 2.50 -3.90
CA SER A 23 20.82 2.18 -4.18
C SER A 23 21.30 2.62 -5.58
N CYS A 24 20.39 3.05 -6.46
CA CYS A 24 20.72 3.50 -7.81
C CYS A 24 21.14 4.97 -7.83
N ASN A 25 22.07 5.31 -8.75
CA ASN A 25 22.46 6.69 -8.98
C ASN A 25 21.44 7.41 -9.87
N PRO A 26 21.35 8.75 -9.80
CA PRO A 26 20.55 9.56 -10.72
C PRO A 26 20.94 9.26 -12.19
N GLY A 27 19.94 9.01 -13.03
CA GLY A 27 20.12 8.66 -14.45
C GLY A 27 20.12 7.14 -14.72
N GLU A 28 20.15 6.30 -13.70
CA GLU A 28 20.01 4.84 -13.87
C GLU A 28 18.53 4.44 -13.97
N THR A 29 18.28 3.25 -14.51
CA THR A 29 16.93 2.68 -14.60
C THR A 29 16.89 1.34 -13.85
N VAL A 30 15.87 1.17 -13.01
CA VAL A 30 15.55 -0.12 -12.38
C VAL A 30 14.51 -0.81 -13.26
N GLU A 31 14.83 -1.99 -13.78
CA GLU A 31 13.92 -2.86 -14.52
C GLU A 31 13.50 -4.01 -13.58
N VAL A 32 12.20 -4.19 -13.40
CA VAL A 32 11.64 -5.21 -12.51
C VAL A 32 10.76 -6.15 -13.33
N LEU A 33 11.05 -7.45 -13.28
CA LEU A 33 10.19 -8.48 -13.85
C LEU A 33 9.21 -8.99 -12.80
N VAL A 34 7.93 -9.03 -13.16
CA VAL A 34 6.84 -9.56 -12.31
C VAL A 34 5.92 -10.46 -13.14
N ASP A 35 5.12 -11.27 -12.46
CA ASP A 35 4.28 -12.31 -13.06
C ASP A 35 2.78 -12.00 -13.09
N ASN A 36 2.37 -10.85 -12.58
CA ASN A 36 0.96 -10.46 -12.52
C ASN A 36 0.75 -8.95 -12.62
N GLU A 37 -0.43 -8.54 -13.08
CA GLU A 37 -0.79 -7.14 -13.28
C GLU A 37 -0.90 -6.35 -11.98
N ILE A 38 -1.27 -7.01 -10.88
CA ILE A 38 -1.37 -6.35 -9.56
C ILE A 38 0.02 -5.88 -9.11
N ALA A 39 1.05 -6.70 -9.33
CA ALA A 39 2.43 -6.31 -9.03
C ALA A 39 2.88 -5.13 -9.90
N VAL A 40 2.51 -5.09 -11.20
CA VAL A 40 2.77 -3.93 -12.08
C VAL A 40 2.13 -2.67 -11.52
N GLN A 41 0.84 -2.74 -11.12
CA GLN A 41 0.11 -1.62 -10.53
C GLN A 41 0.77 -1.12 -9.25
N ASN A 42 1.15 -2.03 -8.36
CA ASN A 42 1.79 -1.69 -7.09
C ASN A 42 3.15 -1.00 -7.30
N LEU A 43 3.97 -1.49 -8.24
CA LEU A 43 5.24 -0.87 -8.60
C LEU A 43 5.05 0.53 -9.22
N SER A 44 4.07 0.68 -10.09
CA SER A 44 3.75 1.98 -10.71
C SER A 44 3.27 3.00 -9.67
N LYS A 45 2.41 2.59 -8.74
CA LYS A 45 1.95 3.45 -7.64
C LYS A 45 3.09 3.85 -6.71
N MET A 46 3.96 2.90 -6.35
CA MET A 46 5.13 3.19 -5.53
C MET A 46 6.09 4.16 -6.23
N ALA A 47 6.34 3.99 -7.53
CA ALA A 47 7.14 4.94 -8.30
C ALA A 47 6.52 6.34 -8.30
N ALA A 48 5.20 6.43 -8.56
CA ALA A 48 4.47 7.70 -8.55
C ALA A 48 4.50 8.40 -7.18
N SER A 49 4.38 7.67 -6.07
CA SER A 49 4.49 8.23 -4.72
C SER A 49 5.88 8.81 -4.41
N LYS A 50 6.92 8.36 -5.12
CA LYS A 50 8.29 8.89 -5.07
C LYS A 50 8.57 9.98 -6.11
N GLY A 51 7.57 10.43 -6.86
CA GLY A 51 7.75 11.40 -7.93
C GLY A 51 8.49 10.84 -9.15
N LEU A 52 8.54 9.52 -9.30
CA LEU A 52 9.15 8.83 -10.43
C LEU A 52 8.08 8.32 -11.40
N SER A 53 8.42 8.22 -12.67
CA SER A 53 7.58 7.56 -13.67
C SER A 53 7.93 6.08 -13.78
N ALA A 54 6.93 5.23 -14.03
CA ALA A 54 7.12 3.82 -14.33
C ALA A 54 6.55 3.52 -15.72
N VAL A 55 7.29 2.79 -16.52
CA VAL A 55 6.84 2.29 -17.83
C VAL A 55 6.75 0.79 -17.74
N SER A 56 5.56 0.25 -17.95
CA SER A 56 5.33 -1.20 -17.97
C SER A 56 5.19 -1.74 -19.37
N LYS A 57 5.69 -2.96 -19.60
CA LYS A 57 5.52 -3.70 -20.85
C LYS A 57 5.13 -5.14 -20.55
N LYS A 58 4.05 -5.61 -21.17
CA LYS A 58 3.66 -7.03 -21.13
C LYS A 58 4.59 -7.81 -22.06
N ILE A 59 5.29 -8.83 -21.54
CA ILE A 59 6.20 -9.70 -22.31
C ILE A 59 5.45 -10.96 -22.73
N SER A 60 4.69 -11.56 -21.81
CA SER A 60 3.81 -12.71 -22.06
C SER A 60 2.61 -12.67 -21.11
N ASP A 61 1.72 -13.67 -21.16
CA ASP A 61 0.49 -13.69 -20.35
C ASP A 61 0.75 -13.61 -18.84
N ASN A 62 1.90 -14.11 -18.37
CA ASN A 62 2.30 -14.10 -16.96
C ASN A 62 3.71 -13.50 -16.79
N GLU A 63 4.09 -12.53 -17.62
CA GLU A 63 5.39 -11.88 -17.48
C GLU A 63 5.31 -10.43 -17.92
N PHE A 64 5.70 -9.53 -17.03
CA PHE A 64 5.68 -8.09 -17.22
C PHE A 64 7.03 -7.50 -16.82
N SER A 65 7.49 -6.50 -17.58
CA SER A 65 8.66 -5.68 -17.23
C SER A 65 8.18 -4.28 -16.83
N VAL A 66 8.63 -3.80 -15.66
CA VAL A 66 8.38 -2.44 -15.19
C VAL A 66 9.72 -1.72 -15.12
N LYS A 67 9.87 -0.62 -15.86
CA LYS A 67 11.07 0.22 -15.88
C LYS A 67 10.83 1.52 -15.14
N ILE A 68 11.68 1.83 -14.17
CA ILE A 68 11.59 3.02 -13.34
C ILE A 68 12.92 3.78 -13.45
N PRO A 69 12.98 4.91 -14.18
CA PRO A 69 14.16 5.75 -14.25
C PRO A 69 14.33 6.52 -12.95
N VAL A 70 15.57 6.56 -12.43
CA VAL A 70 15.94 7.28 -11.21
C VAL A 70 16.47 8.67 -11.57
N GLY A 71 15.84 9.71 -11.05
CA GLY A 71 16.42 11.07 -11.09
C GLY A 71 16.09 11.92 -12.31
N GLN A 72 15.04 11.65 -13.07
CA GLN A 72 14.46 12.60 -14.00
C GLN A 72 13.01 12.90 -13.60
N GLY A 73 12.79 14.07 -13.01
CA GLY A 73 11.47 14.65 -12.92
C GLY A 73 10.92 14.85 -14.34
N VAL A 74 9.79 14.23 -14.66
CA VAL A 74 9.20 14.31 -16.01
C VAL A 74 8.56 15.67 -16.20
N THR A 75 9.11 16.47 -17.11
CA THR A 75 8.31 17.41 -17.90
C THR A 75 7.73 16.61 -19.07
N PRO A 76 6.45 16.78 -19.40
CA PRO A 76 5.90 16.18 -20.61
C PRO A 76 6.43 16.94 -21.82
N ASP A 77 7.41 16.39 -22.51
CA ASP A 77 7.82 16.90 -23.82
C ASP A 77 7.34 15.94 -24.90
N SER A 78 6.56 16.54 -25.75
CA SER A 78 6.08 16.03 -27.02
C SER A 78 7.25 15.94 -27.99
N ASP A 79 7.64 14.73 -28.39
CA ASP A 79 8.06 14.33 -29.73
C ASP A 79 8.72 12.94 -29.67
N ALA A 80 7.97 11.92 -30.03
CA ALA A 80 8.53 10.62 -30.41
C ALA A 80 7.65 9.97 -31.48
N PRO A 81 8.26 9.32 -32.49
CA PRO A 81 7.54 8.80 -33.64
C PRO A 81 6.64 7.63 -33.29
N ASP A 82 5.53 7.64 -33.98
CA ASP A 82 4.48 6.65 -34.06
C ASP A 82 5.04 5.25 -34.33
N ASP A 83 5.02 4.40 -33.30
CA ASP A 83 4.95 2.96 -33.47
C ASP A 83 4.00 2.42 -32.40
N SER A 84 2.85 2.02 -32.88
CA SER A 84 1.61 1.73 -32.19
C SER A 84 1.71 0.60 -31.17
N GLU A 85 2.14 0.90 -29.94
CA GLU A 85 1.73 0.21 -28.73
C GLU A 85 1.68 1.28 -27.62
N GLU A 86 0.49 1.69 -27.20
CA GLU A 86 0.30 2.64 -26.10
C GLU A 86 1.02 2.13 -24.85
N PRO A 87 1.95 2.93 -24.27
CA PRO A 87 2.49 2.60 -22.95
C PRO A 87 1.35 2.59 -21.97
N ALA A 88 1.17 1.50 -21.24
CA ALA A 88 0.20 1.42 -20.16
C ALA A 88 0.43 2.62 -19.23
N ALA A 89 -0.49 3.59 -19.27
CA ALA A 89 -0.42 4.79 -18.47
C ALA A 89 -0.29 4.41 -16.99
N CYS A 90 0.57 5.11 -16.26
CA CYS A 90 0.61 5.02 -14.80
C CYS A 90 -0.81 5.24 -14.29
N LEU A 91 -1.38 4.24 -13.61
CA LEU A 91 -2.71 4.37 -13.04
C LEU A 91 -2.70 5.53 -12.04
N PRO A 92 -3.70 6.40 -12.08
CA PRO A 92 -3.82 7.50 -11.12
C PRO A 92 -3.86 6.96 -9.70
N ASP A 93 -3.40 7.75 -8.73
CA ASP A 93 -3.49 7.45 -7.30
C ASP A 93 -4.94 7.05 -6.96
N SER A 94 -5.14 5.76 -6.65
CA SER A 94 -6.46 5.20 -6.37
C SER A 94 -6.95 5.51 -4.96
N ARG A 95 -6.15 6.22 -4.13
CA ARG A 95 -6.57 6.61 -2.78
C ARG A 95 -7.57 7.75 -2.86
N LYS A 96 -8.63 7.63 -2.07
CA LYS A 96 -9.61 8.71 -1.91
C LYS A 96 -9.08 9.71 -0.89
N LYS A 97 -8.53 10.82 -1.37
CA LYS A 97 -8.02 11.89 -0.51
C LYS A 97 -9.10 12.36 0.47
N GLY A 98 -8.75 12.36 1.74
CA GLY A 98 -9.64 12.70 2.84
C GLY A 98 -10.56 11.56 3.28
N MET A 99 -10.35 10.31 2.84
CA MET A 99 -11.04 9.14 3.40
C MET A 99 -10.16 8.50 4.46
N ALA A 100 -10.63 8.47 5.72
CA ALA A 100 -10.00 7.75 6.81
C ALA A 100 -10.86 6.58 7.26
N VAL A 101 -10.23 5.43 7.52
CA VAL A 101 -10.88 4.24 8.10
C VAL A 101 -10.38 4.09 9.53
N VAL A 102 -11.29 3.92 10.48
CA VAL A 102 -10.98 3.79 11.90
C VAL A 102 -11.30 2.39 12.39
N LEU A 103 -10.29 1.65 12.78
CA LEU A 103 -10.41 0.31 13.33
C LEU A 103 -10.13 0.37 14.84
N SER A 104 -11.19 0.61 15.62
CA SER A 104 -11.11 0.75 17.08
C SER A 104 -11.20 -0.57 17.83
N SER A 105 -11.48 -1.67 17.12
CA SER A 105 -11.60 -3.01 17.68
C SER A 105 -10.99 -4.02 16.69
N ASN A 106 -10.56 -5.16 17.21
CA ASN A 106 -10.22 -6.34 16.38
C ASN A 106 -11.45 -7.17 16.01
N LEU A 107 -12.64 -6.75 16.44
CA LEU A 107 -13.92 -7.36 16.14
C LEU A 107 -14.85 -6.32 15.50
N MET A 108 -15.68 -6.73 14.55
CA MET A 108 -16.72 -5.90 13.97
C MET A 108 -18.04 -6.18 14.68
N GLY A 109 -18.66 -5.10 15.21
CA GLY A 109 -19.88 -5.21 16.00
C GLY A 109 -19.65 -5.67 17.43
N HIS A 110 -20.77 -5.86 18.18
CA HIS A 110 -20.77 -6.17 19.62
C HIS A 110 -21.48 -7.47 19.94
N GLY A 111 -21.67 -8.35 18.93
CA GLY A 111 -22.31 -9.64 19.07
C GLY A 111 -21.33 -10.76 19.45
N ASP A 112 -21.46 -11.88 18.77
CA ASP A 112 -20.58 -13.03 18.97
C ASP A 112 -19.13 -12.71 18.56
N PRO A 113 -18.12 -13.00 19.40
CA PRO A 113 -16.72 -12.67 19.09
C PRO A 113 -16.13 -13.40 17.89
N GLU A 114 -16.53 -14.67 17.64
CA GLU A 114 -16.03 -15.43 16.47
C GLU A 114 -16.58 -14.83 15.18
N LEU A 115 -17.89 -14.51 15.19
CA LEU A 115 -18.51 -13.80 14.09
C LEU A 115 -17.88 -12.41 13.89
N GLY A 116 -17.66 -11.66 14.97
CA GLY A 116 -17.02 -10.34 14.94
C GLY A 116 -15.62 -10.39 14.32
N LYS A 117 -14.83 -11.41 14.64
CA LYS A 117 -13.49 -11.62 14.04
C LYS A 117 -13.59 -11.93 12.54
N ALA A 118 -14.50 -12.81 12.15
CA ALA A 118 -14.71 -13.17 10.75
C ALA A 118 -15.18 -11.95 9.92
N LEU A 119 -16.10 -11.15 10.48
CA LEU A 119 -16.58 -9.92 9.83
C LEU A 119 -15.49 -8.87 9.69
N MET A 120 -14.63 -8.68 10.71
CA MET A 120 -13.51 -7.74 10.65
C MET A 120 -12.49 -8.15 9.57
N LYS A 121 -12.17 -9.45 9.48
CA LYS A 121 -11.32 -9.98 8.41
C LYS A 121 -11.94 -9.73 7.03
N GLY A 122 -13.23 -10.02 6.87
CA GLY A 122 -13.96 -9.76 5.63
C GLY A 122 -14.00 -8.27 5.27
N PHE A 123 -14.15 -7.38 6.26
CA PHE A 123 -14.16 -5.93 6.06
C PHE A 123 -12.79 -5.43 5.55
N VAL A 124 -11.69 -5.82 6.22
CA VAL A 124 -10.34 -5.42 5.81
C VAL A 124 -10.01 -5.95 4.42
N TYR A 125 -10.34 -7.21 4.14
CA TYR A 125 -10.20 -7.77 2.79
C TYR A 125 -11.04 -7.01 1.76
N ALA A 126 -12.30 -6.70 2.05
CA ALA A 126 -13.18 -5.96 1.15
C ALA A 126 -12.65 -4.55 0.85
N LEU A 127 -11.93 -3.92 1.79
CA LEU A 127 -11.26 -2.64 1.53
C LEU A 127 -10.19 -2.76 0.45
N THR A 128 -9.42 -3.85 0.42
CA THR A 128 -8.38 -4.07 -0.62
C THR A 128 -8.96 -4.26 -2.01
N GLN A 129 -10.25 -4.62 -2.12
CA GLN A 129 -10.94 -4.89 -3.37
C GLN A 129 -11.74 -3.69 -3.89
N GLN A 130 -11.70 -2.55 -3.18
CA GLN A 130 -12.37 -1.34 -3.63
C GLN A 130 -11.57 -0.66 -4.75
N ASP A 131 -12.26 -0.03 -5.70
CA ASP A 131 -11.62 0.78 -6.75
C ASP A 131 -10.83 1.96 -6.17
N VAL A 132 -11.23 2.42 -4.98
CA VAL A 132 -10.65 3.55 -4.29
C VAL A 132 -10.30 3.17 -2.85
N LEU A 133 -9.01 3.16 -2.54
CA LEU A 133 -8.50 2.86 -1.21
C LEU A 133 -8.60 4.08 -0.27
N PRO A 134 -8.65 3.87 1.06
CA PRO A 134 -8.54 4.96 2.00
C PRO A 134 -7.18 5.65 1.92
N GLU A 135 -7.13 6.93 2.29
CA GLU A 135 -5.86 7.64 2.46
C GLU A 135 -5.13 7.16 3.72
N THR A 136 -5.90 6.96 4.80
CA THR A 136 -5.33 6.59 6.11
C THR A 136 -6.20 5.54 6.81
N ILE A 137 -5.55 4.59 7.48
CA ILE A 137 -6.19 3.63 8.40
C ILE A 137 -5.65 3.90 9.80
N LEU A 138 -6.54 4.17 10.75
CA LEU A 138 -6.23 4.49 12.13
C LEU A 138 -6.63 3.32 13.04
N LEU A 139 -5.67 2.77 13.80
CA LEU A 139 -5.88 1.64 14.68
C LEU A 139 -5.63 2.04 16.14
N TYR A 140 -6.62 1.83 17.00
CA TYR A 140 -6.49 2.05 18.43
C TYR A 140 -7.35 1.07 19.23
N ASN A 141 -7.18 1.07 20.58
CA ASN A 141 -7.77 0.07 21.46
C ASN A 141 -7.40 -1.34 20.96
N SER A 142 -8.31 -2.32 20.99
CA SER A 142 -8.02 -3.67 20.49
C SER A 142 -7.81 -3.74 18.96
N GLY A 143 -8.15 -2.70 18.21
CA GLY A 143 -7.77 -2.57 16.80
C GLY A 143 -6.26 -2.63 16.57
N ALA A 144 -5.43 -2.30 17.57
CA ALA A 144 -3.97 -2.43 17.49
C ALA A 144 -3.50 -3.86 17.22
N TYR A 145 -4.27 -4.89 17.62
CA TYR A 145 -3.95 -6.27 17.28
C TYR A 145 -3.93 -6.55 15.78
N LEU A 146 -4.71 -5.80 14.99
CA LEU A 146 -4.84 -6.04 13.54
C LEU A 146 -3.54 -5.77 12.78
N SER A 147 -2.69 -4.86 13.27
CA SER A 147 -1.41 -4.49 12.68
C SER A 147 -0.21 -5.27 13.23
N CYS A 148 -0.44 -6.19 14.18
CA CYS A 148 0.60 -6.89 14.90
C CYS A 148 0.74 -8.36 14.49
N GLU A 149 1.87 -8.95 14.86
CA GLU A 149 2.17 -10.39 14.65
C GLU A 149 1.00 -11.28 15.11
N GLY A 150 0.66 -12.27 14.27
CA GLY A 150 -0.44 -13.20 14.52
C GLY A 150 -1.82 -12.71 14.07
N SER A 151 -1.93 -11.54 13.49
CA SER A 151 -3.18 -11.04 12.91
C SER A 151 -3.47 -11.69 11.55
N ASP A 152 -4.71 -12.14 11.37
CA ASP A 152 -5.20 -12.67 10.07
C ASP A 152 -5.37 -11.57 9.00
N ASN A 153 -5.22 -10.29 9.38
CA ASN A 153 -5.40 -9.13 8.50
C ASN A 153 -4.08 -8.54 7.99
N LEU A 154 -2.92 -9.07 8.42
CA LEU A 154 -1.61 -8.48 8.12
C LEU A 154 -1.33 -8.36 6.63
N GLU A 155 -1.60 -9.40 5.85
CA GLU A 155 -1.32 -9.41 4.42
C GLU A 155 -2.17 -8.36 3.67
N ASP A 156 -3.44 -8.22 4.06
CA ASP A 156 -4.34 -7.23 3.48
C ASP A 156 -3.91 -5.79 3.84
N LEU A 157 -3.53 -5.55 5.10
CA LEU A 157 -3.01 -4.25 5.52
C LEU A 157 -1.69 -3.92 4.84
N LYS A 158 -0.74 -4.85 4.76
CA LYS A 158 0.53 -4.67 4.03
C LYS A 158 0.31 -4.39 2.55
N SER A 159 -0.66 -5.07 1.94
CA SER A 159 -1.05 -4.81 0.55
C SER A 159 -1.54 -3.36 0.37
N MET A 160 -2.37 -2.85 1.26
CA MET A 160 -2.83 -1.46 1.23
C MET A 160 -1.69 -0.47 1.50
N GLU A 161 -0.81 -0.75 2.48
CA GLU A 161 0.37 0.06 2.75
C GLU A 161 1.29 0.16 1.53
N SER A 162 1.53 -0.96 0.83
CA SER A 162 2.34 -0.97 -0.39
C SER A 162 1.75 -0.14 -1.52
N GLN A 163 0.44 0.10 -1.48
CA GLN A 163 -0.30 0.96 -2.39
C GLN A 163 -0.37 2.42 -1.91
N GLY A 164 0.34 2.75 -0.83
CA GLY A 164 0.49 4.10 -0.29
C GLY A 164 -0.55 4.49 0.75
N VAL A 165 -1.41 3.57 1.21
CA VAL A 165 -2.31 3.81 2.35
C VAL A 165 -1.47 4.00 3.60
N GLU A 166 -1.67 5.09 4.32
CA GLU A 166 -0.99 5.35 5.59
C GLU A 166 -1.68 4.56 6.71
N ILE A 167 -0.93 3.69 7.40
CA ILE A 167 -1.45 2.87 8.49
C ILE A 167 -0.82 3.32 9.80
N LEU A 168 -1.66 3.79 10.73
CA LEU A 168 -1.22 4.40 11.99
C LEU A 168 -1.82 3.65 13.17
N THR A 169 -0.95 3.12 14.06
CA THR A 169 -1.35 2.38 15.25
C THR A 169 -0.99 3.15 16.53
N CYS A 170 -1.95 3.30 17.43
CA CYS A 170 -1.79 4.03 18.68
C CYS A 170 -0.73 3.38 19.59
N GLY A 171 0.35 4.11 19.88
CA GLY A 171 1.44 3.63 20.74
C GLY A 171 1.00 3.31 22.17
N THR A 172 0.08 4.07 22.75
CA THR A 172 -0.50 3.76 24.09
C THR A 172 -1.18 2.39 24.08
N CYS A 173 -1.89 2.05 22.99
CA CYS A 173 -2.57 0.75 22.88
C CYS A 173 -1.56 -0.39 22.69
N LEU A 174 -0.53 -0.17 21.86
CA LEU A 174 0.56 -1.14 21.69
C LEU A 174 1.23 -1.44 23.05
N ASN A 175 1.54 -0.41 23.82
CA ASN A 175 2.15 -0.57 25.15
C ASN A 175 1.21 -1.30 26.11
N PHE A 176 -0.06 -0.92 26.16
CA PHE A 176 -1.05 -1.51 27.09
C PHE A 176 -1.24 -3.01 26.84
N TYR A 177 -1.26 -3.42 25.56
CA TYR A 177 -1.44 -4.82 25.17
C TYR A 177 -0.12 -5.61 25.04
N GLY A 178 1.04 -5.01 25.31
CA GLY A 178 2.35 -5.67 25.16
C GLY A 178 2.69 -6.00 23.71
N LEU A 179 2.30 -5.13 22.77
CA LEU A 179 2.43 -5.32 21.33
C LEU A 179 3.51 -4.43 20.68
N SER A 180 4.26 -3.64 21.46
CA SER A 180 5.21 -2.65 20.93
C SER A 180 6.24 -3.26 19.99
N GLU A 181 6.77 -4.45 20.33
CA GLU A 181 7.75 -5.17 19.52
C GLU A 181 7.11 -6.08 18.44
N LYS A 182 5.78 -6.12 18.37
CA LYS A 182 5.02 -7.01 17.48
C LYS A 182 4.37 -6.31 16.30
N LEU A 183 4.56 -4.99 16.18
CA LEU A 183 4.03 -4.23 15.04
C LEU A 183 4.68 -4.72 13.74
N GLN A 184 3.87 -5.12 12.76
CA GLN A 184 4.31 -5.71 11.50
C GLN A 184 3.94 -4.88 10.27
N VAL A 185 3.03 -3.91 10.42
CA VAL A 185 2.56 -3.04 9.33
C VAL A 185 2.20 -1.67 9.88
N GLY A 186 2.49 -0.65 9.10
CA GLY A 186 2.26 0.75 9.47
C GLY A 186 3.30 1.30 10.44
N SER A 187 2.97 2.42 11.04
CA SER A 187 3.81 3.12 12.00
C SER A 187 3.07 3.43 13.30
N VAL A 188 3.86 3.68 14.34
CA VAL A 188 3.32 4.07 15.65
C VAL A 188 2.91 5.53 15.62
N THR A 189 1.73 5.84 16.15
CA THR A 189 1.22 7.19 16.31
C THR A 189 0.71 7.44 17.73
N ASN A 190 0.24 8.64 17.98
CA ASN A 190 -0.34 9.07 19.25
C ASN A 190 -1.80 9.54 19.07
N MET A 191 -2.52 9.72 20.19
CA MET A 191 -3.93 10.12 20.16
C MET A 191 -4.14 11.51 19.54
N TYR A 192 -3.18 12.43 19.68
CA TYR A 192 -3.29 13.76 19.09
C TYR A 192 -3.34 13.67 17.55
N GLU A 193 -2.41 12.94 16.94
CA GLU A 193 -2.39 12.73 15.49
C GLU A 193 -3.62 11.96 15.00
N ILE A 194 -4.08 10.94 15.76
CA ILE A 194 -5.32 10.23 15.44
C ILE A 194 -6.50 11.20 15.37
N VAL A 195 -6.64 12.09 16.36
CA VAL A 195 -7.72 13.10 16.38
C VAL A 195 -7.57 14.07 15.23
N GLU A 196 -6.36 14.54 14.93
CA GLU A 196 -6.08 15.44 13.80
C GLU A 196 -6.49 14.80 12.47
N ARG A 197 -6.09 13.56 12.22
CA ARG A 197 -6.50 12.82 11.01
C ARG A 197 -8.02 12.61 10.93
N MET A 198 -8.65 12.26 12.05
CA MET A 198 -10.11 12.06 12.09
C MET A 198 -10.88 13.36 11.83
N THR A 199 -10.43 14.48 12.38
CA THR A 199 -11.12 15.77 12.21
C THR A 199 -10.87 16.41 10.84
N ALA A 200 -9.73 16.14 10.21
CA ALA A 200 -9.41 16.57 8.86
C ALA A 200 -10.07 15.70 7.78
N ALA A 201 -10.53 14.49 8.13
CA ALA A 201 -11.12 13.57 7.17
C ALA A 201 -12.44 14.12 6.59
N LYS A 202 -12.58 14.05 5.25
CA LYS A 202 -13.83 14.37 4.54
C LYS A 202 -14.85 13.23 4.62
N LEU A 203 -14.35 12.01 4.74
CA LEU A 203 -15.13 10.79 4.92
C LEU A 203 -14.47 9.92 5.97
N LEU A 204 -15.20 9.65 7.04
CA LEU A 204 -14.77 8.74 8.11
C LEU A 204 -15.58 7.45 8.04
N VAL A 205 -14.90 6.33 7.83
CA VAL A 205 -15.51 4.99 7.84
C VAL A 205 -15.11 4.28 9.13
N ARG A 206 -16.10 3.78 9.84
CA ARG A 206 -15.89 3.05 11.11
C ARG A 206 -16.84 1.85 11.15
N PRO A 207 -16.32 0.62 11.07
CA PRO A 207 -17.12 -0.61 11.14
C PRO A 207 -17.62 -0.93 12.54
#